data_87c48425782b7b9b2d573a664b140eb7
#
_entry.id   87c48425782b7b9b2d573a664b140eb7
#
_cell.length_a   1.000
_cell.length_b   1.000
_cell.length_c   1.000
_cell.angle_alpha   90.00
_cell.angle_beta   90.00
_cell.angle_gamma   90.00
#
_symmetry.space_group_name_H-M   'P 1'
#
loop_
_entity.id
_entity.type
_entity.pdbx_description
1 polymer ?
#
loop_
_entity_poly.entity_id
_entity_poly.type
_entity_poly.pdbx_seq_one_letter_code
_entity_poly.pdbx_strand_id
1 'polypeptide(L)'
;MALKADVLVTNVALFDGETFKDGTYDVRVENGRFSAVEPAGTLAKRESETVVDATGHTMTPGIIDCHIHSLVNNAGSLEGFTEPFSLQFYRSVENLRVTLEAGVTSARDAGGADAGVREALERGLVRGPRLKVAVTIMSQTAGHGDGMLPSGACTPMLMAHPGRPSGVADGVAGVQVKTRELIRAGADHIKICSTGGVLSAADDPRHSQFTVDEISTIVAEATAQGRRVMSHAQGTAGIKNAVLAGVASIEHGIYLDDETIDLMLERDCVLVPTLQAPLAVIRAAEAGVPIPEPMVEKSRRVAERHRESVAKAHQAGVRIAMGTDAGVGIHGQNLEELELMADVGMNTAEVLRASTVNGADLMGDDSVGRVRVGNHGDFVLFEGSLEEHGVGQLRSVEKRVFQGGVAV
;
A
#
# COMPACT_ATOMS: atom_id res chain seq x y z
N MET A 1 -15.13 7.87 -17.83
CA MET A 1 -15.82 6.56 -17.70
C MET A 1 -14.72 5.52 -17.83
N ALA A 2 -14.45 4.73 -16.79
CA ALA A 2 -13.40 3.70 -16.85
C ALA A 2 -13.66 2.78 -18.05
N LEU A 3 -12.59 2.46 -18.80
CA LEU A 3 -12.67 1.53 -19.92
C LEU A 3 -13.13 0.18 -19.40
N LYS A 4 -14.06 -0.47 -20.09
CA LYS A 4 -14.56 -1.81 -19.79
C LYS A 4 -14.53 -2.62 -21.06
N ALA A 5 -14.07 -3.85 -20.97
CA ALA A 5 -14.08 -4.81 -22.07
C ALA A 5 -14.66 -6.13 -21.61
N ASP A 6 -15.29 -6.83 -22.52
CA ASP A 6 -15.68 -8.21 -22.31
C ASP A 6 -14.53 -9.11 -22.76
N VAL A 7 -14.03 -9.94 -21.87
CA VAL A 7 -12.90 -10.82 -22.11
C VAL A 7 -13.17 -12.21 -21.55
N LEU A 8 -12.80 -13.22 -22.32
CA LEU A 8 -12.74 -14.61 -21.89
C LEU A 8 -11.26 -15.03 -21.84
N VAL A 9 -10.76 -15.29 -20.64
CA VAL A 9 -9.45 -15.90 -20.43
C VAL A 9 -9.66 -17.41 -20.39
N THR A 10 -8.91 -18.15 -21.20
CA THR A 10 -9.08 -19.61 -21.30
C THR A 10 -7.84 -20.34 -20.79
N ASN A 11 -8.07 -21.51 -20.19
CA ASN A 11 -7.06 -22.50 -19.86
C ASN A 11 -5.94 -21.99 -18.92
N VAL A 12 -6.31 -21.18 -17.91
CA VAL A 12 -5.36 -20.56 -16.97
C VAL A 12 -5.28 -21.31 -15.64
N ALA A 13 -4.08 -21.51 -15.08
CA ALA A 13 -3.91 -21.87 -13.67
C ALA A 13 -4.39 -20.72 -12.78
N LEU A 14 -5.13 -21.00 -11.72
CA LEU A 14 -5.84 -19.96 -10.95
C LEU A 14 -5.41 -19.92 -9.48
N PHE A 15 -4.93 -18.76 -9.05
CA PHE A 15 -4.95 -18.36 -7.64
C PHE A 15 -6.14 -17.40 -7.44
N ASP A 16 -7.13 -17.80 -6.66
CA ASP A 16 -8.40 -17.04 -6.57
C ASP A 16 -8.38 -15.84 -5.60
N GLY A 17 -7.24 -15.62 -4.94
CA GLY A 17 -7.02 -14.65 -3.88
C GLY A 17 -6.83 -15.32 -2.51
N GLU A 18 -7.27 -16.55 -2.35
CA GLU A 18 -7.16 -17.32 -1.11
C GLU A 18 -6.28 -18.57 -1.28
N THR A 19 -6.48 -19.32 -2.38
CA THR A 19 -5.76 -20.58 -2.63
C THR A 19 -5.51 -20.79 -4.12
N PHE A 20 -4.50 -21.58 -4.45
CA PHE A 20 -4.38 -22.19 -5.77
C PHE A 20 -5.50 -23.20 -5.97
N LYS A 21 -6.07 -23.23 -7.16
CA LYS A 21 -7.13 -24.17 -7.56
C LYS A 21 -6.57 -25.30 -8.39
N ASP A 22 -7.06 -26.51 -8.17
CA ASP A 22 -6.67 -27.68 -8.94
C ASP A 22 -7.10 -27.57 -10.42
N GLY A 23 -6.20 -27.86 -11.34
CA GLY A 23 -6.47 -27.82 -12.78
C GLY A 23 -6.43 -26.42 -13.39
N THR A 24 -7.05 -26.27 -14.54
CA THR A 24 -7.12 -24.99 -15.26
C THR A 24 -8.56 -24.51 -15.40
N TYR A 25 -8.72 -23.20 -15.58
CA TYR A 25 -10.01 -22.52 -15.58
C TYR A 25 -10.19 -21.64 -16.80
N ASP A 26 -11.46 -21.43 -17.16
CA ASP A 26 -11.91 -20.35 -18.02
C ASP A 26 -12.54 -19.27 -17.13
N VAL A 27 -12.11 -18.01 -17.32
CA VAL A 27 -12.57 -16.87 -16.52
C VAL A 27 -13.13 -15.81 -17.47
N ARG A 28 -14.38 -15.41 -17.25
CA ARG A 28 -15.02 -14.35 -18.04
C ARG A 28 -15.20 -13.07 -17.23
N VAL A 29 -14.84 -11.95 -17.85
CA VAL A 29 -15.15 -10.60 -17.36
C VAL A 29 -16.14 -9.95 -18.32
N GLU A 30 -17.22 -9.38 -17.79
CA GLU A 30 -18.24 -8.62 -18.51
C GLU A 30 -18.54 -7.33 -17.76
N ASN A 31 -18.66 -6.24 -18.49
CA ASN A 31 -18.94 -4.93 -17.88
C ASN A 31 -17.96 -4.54 -16.77
N GLY A 32 -16.72 -5.02 -16.85
CA GLY A 32 -15.65 -4.75 -15.89
C GLY A 32 -15.73 -5.59 -14.60
N ARG A 33 -16.52 -6.69 -14.58
CA ARG A 33 -16.64 -7.60 -13.43
C ARG A 33 -16.50 -9.04 -13.86
N PHE A 34 -15.98 -9.88 -12.98
CA PHE A 34 -16.00 -11.32 -13.19
C PHE A 34 -17.46 -11.79 -13.28
N SER A 35 -17.82 -12.45 -14.37
CA SER A 35 -19.18 -12.97 -14.63
C SER A 35 -19.24 -14.49 -14.59
N ALA A 36 -18.11 -15.18 -14.80
CA ALA A 36 -18.00 -16.64 -14.68
C ALA A 36 -16.55 -17.05 -14.35
N VAL A 37 -16.40 -18.12 -13.56
CA VAL A 37 -15.14 -18.78 -13.23
C VAL A 37 -15.46 -20.28 -13.24
N GLU A 38 -15.03 -21.00 -14.27
CA GLU A 38 -15.43 -22.38 -14.52
C GLU A 38 -14.22 -23.24 -14.94
N PRO A 39 -14.25 -24.55 -14.79
CA PRO A 39 -13.22 -25.43 -15.32
C PRO A 39 -12.98 -25.20 -16.81
N ALA A 40 -11.73 -25.30 -17.25
CA ALA A 40 -11.34 -25.05 -18.64
C ALA A 40 -12.14 -25.87 -19.67
N GLY A 41 -12.51 -25.21 -20.77
CA GLY A 41 -13.34 -25.80 -21.84
C GLY A 41 -14.84 -25.77 -21.57
N THR A 42 -15.28 -25.18 -20.46
CA THR A 42 -16.70 -25.09 -20.09
C THR A 42 -17.37 -23.86 -20.71
N LEU A 43 -16.66 -22.75 -20.84
CA LEU A 43 -17.23 -21.49 -21.31
C LEU A 43 -17.13 -21.38 -22.84
N ALA A 44 -18.29 -21.33 -23.52
CA ALA A 44 -18.32 -21.07 -24.95
C ALA A 44 -17.96 -19.61 -25.26
N LYS A 45 -17.14 -19.38 -26.30
CA LYS A 45 -16.82 -18.04 -26.81
C LYS A 45 -18.06 -17.35 -27.32
N ARG A 46 -18.18 -16.04 -27.03
CA ARG A 46 -19.21 -15.15 -27.59
C ARG A 46 -18.63 -14.26 -28.69
N GLU A 47 -19.45 -13.81 -29.64
CA GLU A 47 -18.98 -13.04 -30.81
C GLU A 47 -18.34 -11.69 -30.43
N SER A 48 -18.80 -11.06 -29.33
CA SER A 48 -18.40 -9.71 -28.92
C SER A 48 -17.25 -9.67 -27.91
N GLU A 49 -16.73 -10.83 -27.44
CA GLU A 49 -15.69 -10.86 -26.43
C GLU A 49 -14.29 -11.11 -27.00
N THR A 50 -13.29 -10.49 -26.41
CA THR A 50 -11.88 -10.81 -26.69
C THR A 50 -11.52 -12.11 -26.00
N VAL A 51 -10.91 -13.06 -26.73
CA VAL A 51 -10.41 -14.28 -26.11
C VAL A 51 -8.91 -14.17 -25.88
N VAL A 52 -8.50 -14.50 -24.66
CA VAL A 52 -7.10 -14.54 -24.20
C VAL A 52 -6.78 -15.97 -23.85
N ASP A 53 -5.99 -16.65 -24.69
CA ASP A 53 -5.40 -17.94 -24.31
C ASP A 53 -4.31 -17.67 -23.26
N ALA A 54 -4.48 -18.28 -22.09
CA ALA A 54 -3.56 -18.17 -20.95
C ALA A 54 -2.95 -19.54 -20.58
N THR A 55 -2.87 -20.44 -21.55
CA THR A 55 -2.16 -21.73 -21.37
C THR A 55 -0.74 -21.46 -20.89
N GLY A 56 -0.32 -22.11 -19.80
CA GLY A 56 1.01 -21.94 -19.22
C GLY A 56 1.18 -20.66 -18.37
N HIS A 57 0.08 -19.95 -18.04
CA HIS A 57 0.11 -18.79 -17.16
C HIS A 57 -0.63 -19.08 -15.85
N THR A 58 -0.27 -18.34 -14.82
CA THR A 58 -1.02 -18.24 -13.56
C THR A 58 -1.77 -16.93 -13.52
N MET A 59 -3.10 -16.99 -13.31
CA MET A 59 -3.93 -15.83 -13.01
C MET A 59 -3.96 -15.60 -11.50
N THR A 60 -3.74 -14.36 -11.09
CA THR A 60 -4.05 -13.86 -9.74
C THR A 60 -5.07 -12.74 -9.82
N PRO A 61 -5.82 -12.41 -8.74
CA PRO A 61 -6.46 -11.10 -8.65
C PRO A 61 -5.43 -10.01 -8.89
N GLY A 62 -5.86 -8.81 -9.27
CA GLY A 62 -4.97 -7.66 -9.31
C GLY A 62 -4.32 -7.41 -7.95
N ILE A 63 -3.04 -7.09 -7.96
CA ILE A 63 -2.25 -6.83 -6.75
C ILE A 63 -2.78 -5.59 -6.03
N ILE A 64 -2.78 -5.62 -4.71
CA ILE A 64 -3.17 -4.53 -3.83
C ILE A 64 -1.96 -4.07 -3.03
N ASP A 65 -1.60 -2.79 -3.19
CA ASP A 65 -0.54 -2.14 -2.41
C ASP A 65 -1.17 -1.26 -1.34
N CYS A 66 -1.02 -1.64 -0.07
CA CYS A 66 -1.66 -0.96 1.06
C CYS A 66 -0.89 0.28 1.56
N HIS A 67 0.25 0.63 0.95
CA HIS A 67 1.05 1.77 1.38
C HIS A 67 1.87 2.35 0.24
N ILE A 68 1.34 3.38 -0.41
CA ILE A 68 2.06 4.18 -1.41
C ILE A 68 1.92 5.67 -1.11
N HIS A 69 2.75 6.48 -1.74
CA HIS A 69 2.69 7.96 -1.76
C HIS A 69 2.72 8.45 -3.20
N SER A 70 1.59 8.41 -3.88
CA SER A 70 1.52 8.60 -5.35
C SER A 70 2.00 9.98 -5.84
N LEU A 71 2.02 11.00 -4.99
CA LEU A 71 2.54 12.35 -5.29
C LEU A 71 4.01 12.56 -4.88
N VAL A 72 4.61 11.58 -4.22
CA VAL A 72 5.98 11.69 -3.71
C VAL A 72 6.95 10.96 -4.64
N ASN A 73 8.09 11.56 -4.89
CA ASN A 73 9.25 10.94 -5.55
C ASN A 73 10.48 11.31 -4.74
N ASN A 74 11.41 10.37 -4.57
CA ASN A 74 12.65 10.60 -3.84
C ASN A 74 12.40 11.21 -2.44
N ALA A 75 11.56 10.56 -1.63
CA ALA A 75 11.27 11.04 -0.28
C ALA A 75 12.57 11.31 0.50
N GLY A 76 12.62 12.43 1.23
CA GLY A 76 13.81 12.91 1.93
C GLY A 76 14.71 13.83 1.10
N SER A 77 14.49 13.98 -0.22
CA SER A 77 15.16 15.01 -1.03
C SER A 77 14.48 16.37 -0.88
N LEU A 78 15.20 17.44 -1.23
CA LEU A 78 14.66 18.81 -1.22
C LEU A 78 13.97 19.20 -2.54
N GLU A 79 13.84 18.28 -3.49
CA GLU A 79 13.25 18.57 -4.81
C GLU A 79 11.84 19.13 -4.72
N GLY A 80 10.99 18.54 -3.88
CA GLY A 80 9.61 18.98 -3.70
C GLY A 80 9.46 20.42 -3.18
N PHE A 81 10.52 21.02 -2.63
CA PHE A 81 10.52 22.40 -2.14
C PHE A 81 11.10 23.41 -3.13
N THR A 82 11.79 22.95 -4.16
CA THR A 82 12.47 23.79 -5.16
C THR A 82 11.74 23.83 -6.49
N GLU A 83 10.76 22.96 -6.69
CA GLU A 83 10.00 22.82 -7.93
C GLU A 83 8.65 23.52 -7.88
N PRO A 84 8.06 23.87 -9.05
CA PRO A 84 6.70 24.40 -9.11
C PRO A 84 5.69 23.45 -8.45
N PHE A 85 4.85 23.96 -7.57
CA PHE A 85 3.88 23.19 -6.76
C PHE A 85 3.05 22.20 -7.57
N SER A 86 2.55 22.61 -8.76
CA SER A 86 1.67 21.77 -9.58
C SER A 86 2.38 20.56 -10.22
N LEU A 87 3.72 20.57 -10.30
CA LEU A 87 4.49 19.49 -10.95
C LEU A 87 4.26 18.13 -10.28
N GLN A 88 4.05 18.10 -8.96
CA GLN A 88 3.72 16.87 -8.22
C GLN A 88 2.50 16.14 -8.79
N PHE A 89 1.46 16.85 -9.23
CA PHE A 89 0.26 16.24 -9.81
C PHE A 89 0.53 15.63 -11.19
N TYR A 90 1.35 16.27 -12.01
CA TYR A 90 1.72 15.73 -13.31
C TYR A 90 2.63 14.49 -13.18
N ARG A 91 3.56 14.51 -12.22
CA ARG A 91 4.37 13.33 -11.90
C ARG A 91 3.53 12.18 -11.36
N SER A 92 2.50 12.47 -10.57
CA SER A 92 1.62 11.43 -10.03
C SER A 92 0.87 10.67 -11.14
N VAL A 93 0.58 11.30 -12.28
CA VAL A 93 0.00 10.62 -13.44
C VAL A 93 0.91 9.48 -13.92
N GLU A 94 2.20 9.74 -14.01
CA GLU A 94 3.19 8.72 -14.39
C GLU A 94 3.39 7.69 -13.28
N ASN A 95 3.50 8.12 -12.02
CA ASN A 95 3.63 7.23 -10.88
C ASN A 95 2.46 6.22 -10.81
N LEU A 96 1.23 6.70 -10.98
CA LEU A 96 0.03 5.87 -10.97
C LEU A 96 -0.01 4.92 -12.19
N ARG A 97 0.42 5.41 -13.36
CA ARG A 97 0.48 4.60 -14.58
C ARG A 97 1.45 3.42 -14.41
N VAL A 98 2.71 3.67 -14.00
CA VAL A 98 3.72 2.61 -13.85
C VAL A 98 3.39 1.66 -12.68
N THR A 99 2.71 2.14 -11.64
CA THR A 99 2.19 1.32 -10.55
C THR A 99 1.13 0.34 -11.06
N LEU A 100 0.19 0.80 -11.91
CA LEU A 100 -0.80 -0.08 -12.54
C LEU A 100 -0.13 -1.10 -13.47
N GLU A 101 0.81 -0.67 -14.31
CA GLU A 101 1.57 -1.54 -15.22
C GLU A 101 2.42 -2.59 -14.49
N ALA A 102 2.85 -2.30 -13.26
CA ALA A 102 3.50 -3.29 -12.40
C ALA A 102 2.56 -4.41 -11.94
N GLY A 103 1.23 -4.26 -12.11
CA GLY A 103 0.22 -5.24 -11.68
C GLY A 103 -0.60 -4.80 -10.47
N VAL A 104 -0.31 -3.64 -9.90
CA VAL A 104 -1.08 -3.07 -8.78
C VAL A 104 -2.33 -2.42 -9.31
N THR A 105 -3.48 -3.08 -9.14
CA THR A 105 -4.78 -2.58 -9.64
C THR A 105 -5.58 -1.81 -8.60
N SER A 106 -5.21 -1.94 -7.31
CA SER A 106 -5.78 -1.18 -6.20
C SER A 106 -4.67 -0.74 -5.26
N ALA A 107 -4.77 0.45 -4.69
CA ALA A 107 -3.78 0.97 -3.76
C ALA A 107 -4.38 1.85 -2.65
N ARG A 108 -3.68 1.91 -1.52
CA ARG A 108 -3.95 2.82 -0.41
C ARG A 108 -2.84 3.86 -0.34
N ASP A 109 -3.16 5.12 -0.70
CA ASP A 109 -2.22 6.24 -0.57
C ASP A 109 -2.14 6.68 0.89
N ALA A 110 -0.96 6.52 1.47
CA ALA A 110 -0.69 6.81 2.88
C ALA A 110 -0.47 8.30 3.17
N GLY A 111 -0.74 9.15 2.21
CA GLY A 111 -0.67 10.61 2.29
C GLY A 111 0.03 11.19 1.07
N GLY A 112 -0.49 12.32 0.62
CA GLY A 112 -0.04 13.04 -0.56
C GLY A 112 -1.17 13.24 -1.57
N ALA A 113 -1.82 12.20 -2.02
CA ALA A 113 -2.98 12.30 -2.91
C ALA A 113 -4.19 12.86 -2.16
N ASP A 114 -4.81 13.87 -2.74
CA ASP A 114 -6.09 14.41 -2.30
C ASP A 114 -7.28 13.71 -2.99
N ALA A 115 -8.50 14.09 -2.62
CA ALA A 115 -9.71 13.57 -3.23
C ALA A 115 -9.79 13.84 -4.74
N GLY A 116 -9.13 14.89 -5.23
CA GLY A 116 -9.09 15.23 -6.65
C GLY A 116 -8.32 14.21 -7.48
N VAL A 117 -7.22 13.68 -6.96
CA VAL A 117 -6.44 12.60 -7.61
C VAL A 117 -7.28 11.33 -7.70
N ARG A 118 -7.93 10.92 -6.61
CA ARG A 118 -8.85 9.76 -6.62
C ARG A 118 -9.97 9.96 -7.64
N GLU A 119 -10.63 11.11 -7.64
CA GLU A 119 -11.71 11.38 -8.56
C GLU A 119 -11.28 11.43 -10.04
N ALA A 120 -10.05 11.89 -10.30
CA ALA A 120 -9.48 11.87 -11.66
C ALA A 120 -9.32 10.41 -12.17
N LEU A 121 -8.90 9.48 -11.32
CA LEU A 121 -8.86 8.04 -11.64
C LEU A 121 -10.27 7.47 -11.85
N GLU A 122 -11.21 7.75 -10.95
CA GLU A 122 -12.61 7.27 -11.05
C GLU A 122 -13.31 7.75 -12.32
N ARG A 123 -13.02 8.98 -12.73
CA ARG A 123 -13.55 9.56 -13.98
C ARG A 123 -12.80 9.11 -15.24
N GLY A 124 -11.67 8.41 -15.09
CA GLY A 124 -10.83 7.96 -16.20
C GLY A 124 -10.07 9.10 -16.89
N LEU A 125 -9.84 10.22 -16.20
CA LEU A 125 -8.97 11.31 -16.66
C LEU A 125 -7.48 10.93 -16.56
N VAL A 126 -7.17 10.07 -15.62
CA VAL A 126 -5.84 9.50 -15.36
C VAL A 126 -5.97 7.99 -15.30
N ARG A 127 -4.98 7.26 -15.81
CA ARG A 127 -4.87 5.80 -15.65
C ARG A 127 -4.04 5.47 -14.43
N GLY A 128 -4.50 4.51 -13.65
CA GLY A 128 -3.81 4.05 -12.44
C GLY A 128 -4.67 3.07 -11.65
N PRO A 129 -4.19 2.60 -10.50
CA PRO A 129 -4.93 1.72 -9.61
C PRO A 129 -6.19 2.40 -9.05
N ARG A 130 -7.16 1.60 -8.60
CA ARG A 130 -8.25 2.10 -7.73
C ARG A 130 -7.62 2.63 -6.46
N LEU A 131 -7.85 3.90 -6.13
CA LEU A 131 -7.10 4.57 -5.07
C LEU A 131 -7.99 4.90 -3.87
N LYS A 132 -7.54 4.55 -2.68
CA LYS A 132 -8.02 5.08 -1.39
C LYS A 132 -7.01 6.07 -0.87
N VAL A 133 -7.44 7.24 -0.39
CA VAL A 133 -6.55 8.34 0.00
C VAL A 133 -6.66 8.70 1.48
N ALA A 134 -5.50 8.91 2.14
CA ALA A 134 -5.44 9.52 3.48
C ALA A 134 -5.46 11.05 3.43
N VAL A 135 -5.22 11.64 2.28
CA VAL A 135 -5.06 13.07 2.04
C VAL A 135 -3.75 13.59 2.62
N THR A 136 -3.55 13.51 3.93
CA THR A 136 -2.30 13.93 4.59
C THR A 136 -1.92 12.97 5.72
N ILE A 137 -0.69 13.10 6.20
CA ILE A 137 -0.16 12.37 7.35
C ILE A 137 -0.39 13.21 8.60
N MET A 138 -1.09 12.69 9.60
CA MET A 138 -1.26 13.36 10.89
C MET A 138 -0.07 13.07 11.80
N SER A 139 0.52 14.13 12.37
CA SER A 139 1.68 14.07 13.25
C SER A 139 1.52 15.10 14.38
N GLN A 140 2.17 14.87 15.51
CA GLN A 140 2.27 15.88 16.56
C GLN A 140 3.32 16.94 16.22
N THR A 141 3.33 18.06 16.91
CA THR A 141 4.43 19.04 16.89
C THR A 141 5.76 18.35 17.21
N ALA A 142 6.81 18.64 16.47
CA ALA A 142 8.12 17.96 16.50
C ALA A 142 8.06 16.46 16.19
N GLY A 143 6.96 15.97 15.60
CA GLY A 143 6.79 14.60 15.15
C GLY A 143 7.30 14.38 13.72
N HIS A 144 7.21 13.11 13.28
CA HIS A 144 7.76 12.64 12.01
C HIS A 144 7.29 13.44 10.78
N GLY A 145 6.02 13.89 10.79
CA GLY A 145 5.43 14.67 9.69
C GLY A 145 5.52 16.20 9.83
N ASP A 146 6.07 16.72 10.92
CA ASP A 146 6.10 18.18 11.18
C ASP A 146 7.09 18.93 10.28
N GLY A 147 8.28 18.39 10.06
CA GLY A 147 9.27 18.93 9.13
C GLY A 147 9.99 20.21 9.57
N MET A 148 9.91 20.59 10.85
CA MET A 148 10.67 21.72 11.38
C MET A 148 12.18 21.37 11.47
N LEU A 149 13.01 22.17 10.80
CA LEU A 149 14.46 22.03 10.85
C LEU A 149 15.07 22.87 11.98
N PRO A 150 16.29 22.50 12.47
CA PRO A 150 16.99 23.29 13.51
C PRO A 150 17.23 24.75 13.14
N SER A 151 17.25 25.08 11.86
CA SER A 151 17.35 26.47 11.35
C SER A 151 16.07 27.30 11.56
N GLY A 152 14.95 26.66 11.95
CA GLY A 152 13.63 27.26 11.98
C GLY A 152 12.89 27.22 10.64
N ALA A 153 13.50 26.68 9.57
CA ALA A 153 12.80 26.43 8.32
C ALA A 153 11.86 25.23 8.49
N CYS A 154 10.66 25.33 7.90
CA CYS A 154 9.68 24.26 7.90
C CYS A 154 9.68 23.58 6.52
N THR A 155 9.99 22.29 6.51
CA THR A 155 9.95 21.43 5.33
C THR A 155 8.99 20.28 5.60
N PRO A 156 7.66 20.52 5.67
CA PRO A 156 6.69 19.49 6.00
C PRO A 156 6.79 18.36 4.98
N MET A 157 6.62 17.11 5.43
CA MET A 157 6.67 15.94 4.56
C MET A 157 5.69 16.09 3.38
N LEU A 158 4.54 16.75 3.62
CA LEU A 158 3.53 17.07 2.61
C LEU A 158 3.10 18.53 2.73
N MET A 159 3.30 19.31 1.68
CA MET A 159 2.88 20.73 1.66
C MET A 159 1.36 20.86 1.65
N ALA A 160 0.82 21.70 2.54
CA ALA A 160 -0.61 21.99 2.60
C ALA A 160 -1.09 22.78 1.37
N HIS A 161 -2.31 22.52 0.92
CA HIS A 161 -3.03 23.25 -0.12
C HIS A 161 -4.55 23.11 0.08
N PRO A 162 -5.42 23.77 -0.69
CA PRO A 162 -6.87 23.73 -0.47
C PRO A 162 -7.50 22.34 -0.38
N GLY A 163 -6.96 21.34 -1.08
CA GLY A 163 -7.42 19.93 -1.04
C GLY A 163 -6.69 19.06 0.00
N ARG A 164 -5.61 19.56 0.60
CA ARG A 164 -4.77 18.83 1.54
C ARG A 164 -4.39 19.73 2.73
N PRO A 165 -5.15 19.70 3.84
CA PRO A 165 -4.84 20.48 5.05
C PRO A 165 -3.50 20.04 5.68
N SER A 166 -2.91 20.91 6.50
CA SER A 166 -1.75 20.56 7.34
C SER A 166 -2.08 19.39 8.26
N GLY A 167 -1.13 18.48 8.44
CA GLY A 167 -1.30 17.26 9.26
C GLY A 167 -0.93 17.45 10.74
N VAL A 168 -0.33 18.59 11.16
CA VAL A 168 0.11 18.76 12.56
C VAL A 168 -1.07 19.06 13.48
N ALA A 169 -1.15 18.29 14.58
CA ALA A 169 -2.18 18.45 15.61
C ALA A 169 -1.68 17.91 16.96
N ASP A 170 -2.08 18.56 18.06
CA ASP A 170 -1.67 18.23 19.41
C ASP A 170 -2.86 18.20 20.37
N GLY A 171 -2.82 17.27 21.31
CA GLY A 171 -3.84 17.07 22.35
C GLY A 171 -5.13 16.48 21.80
N VAL A 172 -5.94 15.90 22.69
CA VAL A 172 -7.20 15.22 22.36
C VAL A 172 -8.14 16.09 21.52
N ALA A 173 -8.33 17.36 21.90
CA ALA A 173 -9.18 18.28 21.17
C ALA A 173 -8.62 18.64 19.77
N GLY A 174 -7.29 18.80 19.66
CA GLY A 174 -6.62 19.11 18.40
C GLY A 174 -6.73 17.98 17.40
N VAL A 175 -6.42 16.74 17.80
CA VAL A 175 -6.51 15.57 16.94
C VAL A 175 -7.96 15.26 16.54
N GLN A 176 -8.94 15.53 17.42
CA GLN A 176 -10.36 15.39 17.11
C GLN A 176 -10.77 16.34 15.95
N VAL A 177 -10.42 17.61 16.06
CA VAL A 177 -10.71 18.60 15.01
C VAL A 177 -10.03 18.23 13.72
N LYS A 178 -8.74 17.83 13.79
CA LYS A 178 -7.95 17.45 12.62
C LYS A 178 -8.51 16.22 11.91
N THR A 179 -8.91 15.17 12.64
CA THR A 179 -9.53 13.98 12.06
C THR A 179 -10.79 14.34 11.27
N ARG A 180 -11.67 15.18 11.84
CA ARG A 180 -12.87 15.67 11.16
C ARG A 180 -12.54 16.53 9.92
N GLU A 181 -11.48 17.33 10.00
CA GLU A 181 -10.98 18.13 8.87
C GLU A 181 -10.53 17.24 7.71
N LEU A 182 -9.77 16.16 7.97
CA LEU A 182 -9.33 15.19 6.95
C LEU A 182 -10.51 14.43 6.36
N ILE A 183 -11.48 14.01 7.17
CA ILE A 183 -12.71 13.39 6.70
C ILE A 183 -13.47 14.35 5.76
N ARG A 184 -13.60 15.63 6.13
CA ARG A 184 -14.21 16.66 5.28
C ARG A 184 -13.44 16.87 3.98
N ALA A 185 -12.10 16.74 4.00
CA ALA A 185 -11.26 16.82 2.81
C ALA A 185 -11.37 15.60 1.90
N GLY A 186 -12.13 14.56 2.30
CA GLY A 186 -12.40 13.38 1.49
C GLY A 186 -11.49 12.20 1.76
N ALA A 187 -10.82 12.13 2.92
CA ALA A 187 -10.00 10.99 3.30
C ALA A 187 -10.84 9.71 3.39
N ASP A 188 -10.39 8.61 2.79
CA ASP A 188 -11.01 7.28 2.87
C ASP A 188 -10.56 6.52 4.13
N HIS A 189 -9.41 6.87 4.65
CA HIS A 189 -8.80 6.36 5.88
C HIS A 189 -7.92 7.47 6.49
N ILE A 190 -7.54 7.32 7.74
CA ILE A 190 -6.67 8.28 8.44
C ILE A 190 -5.27 7.67 8.56
N LYS A 191 -4.25 8.44 8.20
CA LYS A 191 -2.84 8.11 8.42
C LYS A 191 -2.28 8.94 9.56
N ILE A 192 -1.66 8.28 10.54
CA ILE A 192 -0.95 8.91 11.66
C ILE A 192 0.49 8.45 11.73
N CYS A 193 1.32 9.20 12.46
CA CYS A 193 2.64 8.77 12.92
C CYS A 193 2.60 8.58 14.44
N SER A 194 2.74 7.32 14.91
CA SER A 194 2.84 7.02 16.36
C SER A 194 4.28 6.85 16.84
N THR A 195 5.25 6.99 15.93
CA THR A 195 6.69 7.06 16.25
C THR A 195 7.37 8.09 15.37
N GLY A 196 8.61 8.45 15.74
CA GLY A 196 9.56 9.02 14.81
C GLY A 196 9.88 8.04 13.66
N GLY A 197 10.69 8.48 12.71
CA GLY A 197 11.00 7.68 11.54
C GLY A 197 12.42 7.88 11.00
N VAL A 198 12.69 7.18 9.91
CA VAL A 198 13.99 7.23 9.22
C VAL A 198 14.15 8.53 8.45
N LEU A 199 13.12 8.98 7.74
CA LEU A 199 13.16 10.12 6.79
C LEU A 199 12.87 11.48 7.45
N SER A 200 13.10 11.63 8.75
CA SER A 200 13.04 12.90 9.48
C SER A 200 14.38 13.20 10.14
N ALA A 201 14.82 14.44 10.10
CA ALA A 201 16.13 14.83 10.64
C ALA A 201 16.15 14.93 12.16
N ALA A 202 15.02 15.27 12.80
CA ALA A 202 14.92 15.71 14.17
C ALA A 202 14.37 14.66 15.17
N ASP A 203 13.92 13.50 14.69
CA ASP A 203 13.33 12.47 15.55
C ASP A 203 14.10 11.12 15.50
N ASP A 204 13.72 10.20 16.37
CA ASP A 204 14.27 8.84 16.42
C ASP A 204 13.15 7.82 16.19
N PRO A 205 13.35 6.84 15.28
CA PRO A 205 12.36 5.79 15.00
C PRO A 205 11.86 5.04 16.24
N ARG A 206 12.65 5.00 17.32
CA ARG A 206 12.33 4.29 18.56
C ARG A 206 11.43 5.08 19.51
N HIS A 207 11.30 6.38 19.32
CA HIS A 207 10.53 7.24 20.23
C HIS A 207 9.06 7.28 19.81
N SER A 208 8.16 7.05 20.79
CA SER A 208 6.72 7.15 20.57
C SER A 208 6.29 8.60 20.36
N GLN A 209 5.28 8.78 19.51
CA GLN A 209 4.59 10.03 19.23
C GLN A 209 3.09 9.80 19.42
N PHE A 210 2.36 10.84 19.75
CA PHE A 210 1.00 10.77 20.25
C PHE A 210 0.84 9.87 21.48
N THR A 211 -0.02 10.27 22.38
CA THR A 211 -0.48 9.45 23.50
C THR A 211 -1.54 8.44 23.06
N VAL A 212 -1.79 7.42 23.88
CA VAL A 212 -2.89 6.47 23.64
C VAL A 212 -4.23 7.20 23.56
N ASP A 213 -4.48 8.23 24.38
CA ASP A 213 -5.73 8.98 24.40
C ASP A 213 -5.94 9.77 23.09
N GLU A 214 -4.88 10.37 22.55
CA GLU A 214 -4.92 11.07 21.24
C GLU A 214 -5.24 10.08 20.12
N ILE A 215 -4.52 8.95 20.05
CA ILE A 215 -4.73 7.94 19.02
C ILE A 215 -6.14 7.32 19.15
N SER A 216 -6.60 7.01 20.37
CA SER A 216 -7.95 6.48 20.61
C SER A 216 -9.03 7.46 20.16
N THR A 217 -8.80 8.76 20.34
CA THR A 217 -9.70 9.79 19.85
C THR A 217 -9.75 9.82 18.32
N ILE A 218 -8.60 9.72 17.65
CA ILE A 218 -8.53 9.63 16.19
C ILE A 218 -9.29 8.40 15.70
N VAL A 219 -9.05 7.24 16.32
CA VAL A 219 -9.72 5.97 15.97
C VAL A 219 -11.23 6.07 16.16
N ALA A 220 -11.70 6.63 17.27
CA ALA A 220 -13.12 6.80 17.53
C ALA A 220 -13.80 7.70 16.50
N GLU A 221 -13.22 8.84 16.16
CA GLU A 221 -13.74 9.77 15.14
C GLU A 221 -13.75 9.14 13.73
N ALA A 222 -12.69 8.43 13.36
CA ALA A 222 -12.60 7.74 12.09
C ALA A 222 -13.64 6.63 11.98
N THR A 223 -13.75 5.77 13.00
CA THR A 223 -14.67 4.63 13.06
C THR A 223 -16.14 5.09 13.03
N ALA A 224 -16.47 6.19 13.71
CA ALA A 224 -17.81 6.79 13.68
C ALA A 224 -18.25 7.18 12.26
N GLN A 225 -17.30 7.36 11.33
CA GLN A 225 -17.55 7.66 9.92
C GLN A 225 -17.20 6.49 8.99
N GLY A 226 -17.09 5.26 9.52
CA GLY A 226 -16.78 4.05 8.76
C GLY A 226 -15.37 4.02 8.17
N ARG A 227 -14.41 4.75 8.76
CA ARG A 227 -13.03 4.82 8.30
C ARG A 227 -12.11 4.11 9.27
N ARG A 228 -11.00 3.59 8.75
CA ARG A 228 -9.94 2.93 9.51
C ARG A 228 -8.76 3.87 9.70
N VAL A 229 -7.92 3.57 10.70
CA VAL A 229 -6.68 4.29 10.96
C VAL A 229 -5.50 3.39 10.66
N MET A 230 -4.52 3.88 9.93
CA MET A 230 -3.22 3.27 9.69
C MET A 230 -2.13 4.09 10.40
N SER A 231 -1.14 3.42 10.99
CA SER A 231 -0.11 4.10 11.77
C SER A 231 1.29 3.77 11.27
N HIS A 232 2.03 4.80 10.82
CA HIS A 232 3.48 4.71 10.78
C HIS A 232 3.97 4.46 12.21
N ALA A 233 4.57 3.31 12.45
CA ALA A 233 5.02 2.89 13.75
C ALA A 233 6.24 1.97 13.64
N GLN A 234 7.40 2.48 14.02
CA GLN A 234 8.66 1.75 13.91
C GLN A 234 9.12 1.22 15.27
N GLY A 235 9.11 2.05 16.32
CA GLY A 235 9.55 1.71 17.67
C GLY A 235 8.47 1.01 18.50
N THR A 236 8.87 0.06 19.34
CA THR A 236 8.03 -0.80 20.18
C THR A 236 6.96 -0.04 20.97
N ALA A 237 7.34 1.04 21.66
CA ALA A 237 6.41 1.79 22.51
C ALA A 237 5.29 2.46 21.70
N GLY A 238 5.61 3.05 20.53
CA GLY A 238 4.61 3.66 19.66
C GLY A 238 3.75 2.63 18.93
N ILE A 239 4.30 1.47 18.56
CA ILE A 239 3.52 0.34 18.04
C ILE A 239 2.49 -0.10 19.08
N LYS A 240 2.92 -0.32 20.32
CA LYS A 240 2.05 -0.72 21.43
C LYS A 240 0.92 0.30 21.66
N ASN A 241 1.26 1.59 21.72
CA ASN A 241 0.26 2.65 21.87
C ASN A 241 -0.78 2.64 20.75
N ALA A 242 -0.33 2.50 19.49
CA ALA A 242 -1.21 2.46 18.34
C ALA A 242 -2.14 1.24 18.35
N VAL A 243 -1.63 0.05 18.65
CA VAL A 243 -2.43 -1.18 18.72
C VAL A 243 -3.42 -1.13 19.87
N LEU A 244 -3.02 -0.66 21.07
CA LEU A 244 -3.90 -0.47 22.22
C LEU A 244 -5.05 0.50 21.90
N ALA A 245 -4.77 1.55 21.15
CA ALA A 245 -5.75 2.54 20.74
C ALA A 245 -6.69 2.06 19.61
N GLY A 246 -6.42 0.91 18.98
CA GLY A 246 -7.31 0.28 18.01
C GLY A 246 -7.06 0.66 16.55
N VAL A 247 -5.83 0.99 16.16
CA VAL A 247 -5.50 1.18 14.74
C VAL A 247 -5.69 -0.14 13.96
N ALA A 248 -6.08 -0.03 12.69
CA ALA A 248 -6.32 -1.21 11.85
C ALA A 248 -5.01 -1.83 11.32
N SER A 249 -3.97 -1.02 11.14
CA SER A 249 -2.67 -1.51 10.68
C SER A 249 -1.51 -0.75 11.27
N ILE A 250 -0.41 -1.48 11.47
CA ILE A 250 0.92 -0.97 11.75
C ILE A 250 1.70 -1.01 10.44
N GLU A 251 2.20 0.14 10.05
CA GLU A 251 3.08 0.29 8.89
C GLU A 251 4.53 0.20 9.37
N HIS A 252 5.35 -0.52 8.63
CA HIS A 252 6.77 -0.83 8.91
C HIS A 252 6.98 -1.86 10.02
N GLY A 253 6.66 -1.59 11.28
CA GLY A 253 6.80 -2.56 12.38
C GLY A 253 8.24 -2.98 12.69
N ILE A 254 9.21 -2.05 12.65
CA ILE A 254 10.66 -2.37 12.67
C ILE A 254 11.13 -2.99 13.98
N TYR A 255 10.63 -2.54 15.13
CA TYR A 255 11.07 -2.98 16.45
C TYR A 255 9.94 -3.70 17.21
N LEU A 256 9.31 -4.70 16.55
CA LEU A 256 8.36 -5.59 17.24
C LEU A 256 9.08 -6.46 18.28
N ASP A 257 8.49 -6.57 19.44
CA ASP A 257 8.85 -7.55 20.48
C ASP A 257 7.69 -8.55 20.68
N ASP A 258 7.89 -9.55 21.55
CA ASP A 258 6.88 -10.60 21.78
C ASP A 258 5.57 -10.01 22.30
N GLU A 259 5.64 -9.05 23.24
CA GLU A 259 4.45 -8.42 23.81
C GLU A 259 3.63 -7.64 22.76
N THR A 260 4.29 -6.90 21.87
CA THR A 260 3.60 -6.18 20.79
C THR A 260 3.03 -7.11 19.74
N ILE A 261 3.69 -8.22 19.43
CA ILE A 261 3.19 -9.26 18.51
C ILE A 261 1.92 -9.90 19.10
N ASP A 262 1.97 -10.32 20.38
CA ASP A 262 0.81 -10.89 21.06
C ASP A 262 -0.39 -9.92 21.06
N LEU A 263 -0.13 -8.65 21.32
CA LEU A 263 -1.14 -7.59 21.29
C LEU A 263 -1.72 -7.40 19.89
N MET A 264 -0.91 -7.46 18.84
CA MET A 264 -1.40 -7.38 17.45
C MET A 264 -2.31 -8.57 17.11
N LEU A 265 -1.97 -9.78 17.58
CA LEU A 265 -2.80 -10.97 17.41
C LEU A 265 -4.13 -10.82 18.17
N GLU A 266 -4.09 -10.38 19.44
CA GLU A 266 -5.31 -10.15 20.24
C GLU A 266 -6.27 -9.15 19.61
N ARG A 267 -5.74 -8.11 18.99
CA ARG A 267 -6.51 -7.00 18.41
C ARG A 267 -6.78 -7.13 16.92
N ASP A 268 -6.39 -8.23 16.29
CA ASP A 268 -6.45 -8.43 14.83
C ASP A 268 -5.87 -7.25 14.04
N CYS A 269 -4.75 -6.69 14.52
CA CYS A 269 -4.06 -5.59 13.88
C CYS A 269 -3.15 -6.10 12.77
N VAL A 270 -3.30 -5.58 11.56
CA VAL A 270 -2.54 -6.02 10.38
C VAL A 270 -1.17 -5.38 10.35
N LEU A 271 -0.14 -6.14 9.97
CA LEU A 271 1.18 -5.60 9.64
C LEU A 271 1.29 -5.29 8.15
N VAL A 272 1.72 -4.09 7.80
CA VAL A 272 2.08 -3.68 6.43
C VAL A 272 3.58 -3.41 6.40
N PRO A 273 4.40 -4.36 5.96
CA PRO A 273 5.83 -4.37 6.30
C PRO A 273 6.65 -3.31 5.58
N THR A 274 6.43 -3.04 4.30
CA THR A 274 7.22 -2.10 3.50
C THR A 274 8.74 -2.37 3.53
N LEU A 275 9.12 -3.64 3.36
CA LEU A 275 10.52 -4.10 3.49
C LEU A 275 11.47 -3.41 2.52
N GLN A 276 10.95 -2.97 1.37
CA GLN A 276 11.78 -2.25 0.39
C GLN A 276 12.12 -0.80 0.80
N ALA A 277 11.34 -0.16 1.68
CA ALA A 277 11.52 1.26 2.01
C ALA A 277 12.93 1.62 2.51
N PRO A 278 13.51 0.97 3.55
CA PRO A 278 14.87 1.27 3.96
C PRO A 278 15.92 0.94 2.89
N LEU A 279 15.69 -0.09 2.07
CA LEU A 279 16.59 -0.46 0.97
C LEU A 279 16.55 0.57 -0.14
N ALA A 280 15.40 1.15 -0.42
CA ALA A 280 15.24 2.20 -1.43
C ALA A 280 16.01 3.47 -1.05
N VAL A 281 15.98 3.89 0.22
CA VAL A 281 16.78 5.04 0.71
C VAL A 281 18.28 4.79 0.52
N ILE A 282 18.76 3.60 0.86
CA ILE A 282 20.19 3.23 0.71
C ILE A 282 20.58 3.28 -0.78
N ARG A 283 19.79 2.63 -1.65
CA ARG A 283 20.04 2.59 -3.10
C ARG A 283 19.98 3.97 -3.75
N ALA A 284 19.04 4.81 -3.35
CA ALA A 284 18.92 6.17 -3.85
C ALA A 284 20.16 7.02 -3.49
N ALA A 285 20.66 6.91 -2.25
CA ALA A 285 21.88 7.58 -1.84
C ALA A 285 23.10 7.07 -2.63
N GLU A 286 23.24 5.77 -2.84
CA GLU A 286 24.27 5.15 -3.66
C GLU A 286 24.20 5.59 -5.12
N ALA A 287 23.02 5.85 -5.64
CA ALA A 287 22.77 6.40 -6.98
C ALA A 287 23.01 7.92 -7.07
N GLY A 288 23.38 8.59 -5.96
CA GLY A 288 23.71 10.01 -5.92
C GLY A 288 22.55 10.95 -5.68
N VAL A 289 21.38 10.44 -5.28
CA VAL A 289 20.27 11.30 -4.80
C VAL A 289 20.71 12.00 -3.51
N PRO A 290 20.58 13.33 -3.39
CA PRO A 290 21.08 14.09 -2.23
C PRO A 290 20.18 13.88 -0.99
N ILE A 291 20.32 12.71 -0.38
CA ILE A 291 19.66 12.35 0.88
C ILE A 291 20.61 12.68 2.04
N PRO A 292 20.17 13.36 3.10
CA PRO A 292 21.01 13.65 4.27
C PRO A 292 21.57 12.36 4.91
N GLU A 293 22.90 12.32 5.14
CA GLU A 293 23.59 11.14 5.69
C GLU A 293 22.95 10.54 6.95
N PRO A 294 22.41 11.32 7.93
CA PRO A 294 21.74 10.74 9.08
C PRO A 294 20.52 9.87 8.72
N MET A 295 19.82 10.15 7.63
CA MET A 295 18.69 9.35 7.13
C MET A 295 19.18 8.05 6.51
N VAL A 296 20.27 8.09 5.75
CA VAL A 296 20.91 6.90 5.15
C VAL A 296 21.44 5.97 6.24
N GLU A 297 22.12 6.51 7.26
CA GLU A 297 22.59 5.73 8.40
C GLU A 297 21.46 5.07 9.20
N LYS A 298 20.36 5.80 9.43
CA LYS A 298 19.16 5.23 10.04
C LYS A 298 18.62 4.08 9.20
N SER A 299 18.53 4.23 7.87
CA SER A 299 18.07 3.17 6.95
C SER A 299 18.93 1.92 7.04
N ARG A 300 20.25 2.06 6.99
CA ARG A 300 21.19 0.91 7.13
C ARG A 300 20.99 0.18 8.46
N ARG A 301 20.87 0.94 9.55
CA ARG A 301 20.71 0.39 10.90
C ARG A 301 19.41 -0.38 11.10
N VAL A 302 18.31 0.04 10.43
CA VAL A 302 17.00 -0.58 10.62
C VAL A 302 16.74 -1.73 9.65
N ALA A 303 17.41 -1.81 8.49
CA ALA A 303 17.07 -2.72 7.41
C ALA A 303 17.09 -4.21 7.85
N GLU A 304 18.15 -4.65 8.54
CA GLU A 304 18.27 -6.04 9.05
C GLU A 304 17.24 -6.31 10.16
N ARG A 305 17.15 -5.41 11.13
CA ARG A 305 16.18 -5.51 12.22
C ARG A 305 14.74 -5.57 11.74
N HIS A 306 14.43 -4.84 10.67
CA HIS A 306 13.11 -4.85 10.04
C HIS A 306 12.76 -6.24 9.49
N ARG A 307 13.68 -6.86 8.73
CA ARG A 307 13.51 -8.24 8.22
C ARG A 307 13.27 -9.24 9.33
N GLU A 308 14.09 -9.20 10.41
CA GLU A 308 13.92 -10.05 11.60
C GLU A 308 12.54 -9.86 12.26
N SER A 309 12.11 -8.60 12.40
CA SER A 309 10.85 -8.23 13.03
C SER A 309 9.66 -8.79 12.23
N VAL A 310 9.65 -8.60 10.89
CA VAL A 310 8.60 -9.11 10.00
C VAL A 310 8.57 -10.64 9.98
N ALA A 311 9.73 -11.30 9.89
CA ALA A 311 9.83 -12.76 9.96
C ALA A 311 9.24 -13.30 11.27
N LYS A 312 9.54 -12.66 12.41
CA LYS A 312 9.03 -13.03 13.73
C LYS A 312 7.50 -12.85 13.83
N ALA A 313 6.98 -11.72 13.34
CA ALA A 313 5.54 -11.47 13.29
C ALA A 313 4.81 -12.49 12.42
N HIS A 314 5.36 -12.81 11.24
CA HIS A 314 4.84 -13.86 10.35
C HIS A 314 4.80 -15.23 11.05
N GLN A 315 5.91 -15.66 11.66
CA GLN A 315 6.00 -16.94 12.38
C GLN A 315 5.00 -17.04 13.53
N ALA A 316 4.69 -15.92 14.18
CA ALA A 316 3.68 -15.85 15.23
C ALA A 316 2.25 -15.87 14.70
N GLY A 317 2.03 -15.68 13.39
CA GLY A 317 0.70 -15.70 12.76
C GLY A 317 0.04 -14.32 12.66
N VAL A 318 0.78 -13.22 12.82
CA VAL A 318 0.25 -11.86 12.56
C VAL A 318 -0.16 -11.77 11.10
N ARG A 319 -1.38 -11.27 10.85
CA ARG A 319 -1.88 -11.05 9.50
C ARG A 319 -1.08 -9.96 8.80
N ILE A 320 -0.53 -10.27 7.63
CA ILE A 320 0.27 -9.36 6.83
C ILE A 320 -0.51 -8.96 5.57
N ALA A 321 -0.48 -7.66 5.22
CA ALA A 321 -0.90 -7.14 3.93
C ALA A 321 0.28 -6.45 3.25
N MET A 322 0.42 -6.63 1.94
CA MET A 322 1.48 -6.00 1.16
C MET A 322 1.36 -4.47 1.19
N GLY A 323 2.49 -3.80 1.34
CA GLY A 323 2.65 -2.37 1.13
C GLY A 323 4.12 -2.06 0.87
N THR A 324 4.39 -1.08 0.00
CA THR A 324 5.74 -0.84 -0.52
C THR A 324 6.41 0.43 0.00
N ASP A 325 5.60 1.41 0.42
CA ASP A 325 6.06 2.78 0.65
C ASP A 325 6.63 3.42 -0.63
N ALA A 326 6.04 3.07 -1.81
CA ALA A 326 6.42 3.67 -3.09
C ALA A 326 6.22 5.20 -3.03
N GLY A 327 7.25 5.93 -3.46
CA GLY A 327 7.45 7.36 -3.19
C GLY A 327 8.69 7.58 -2.33
N VAL A 328 8.95 6.71 -1.35
CA VAL A 328 10.27 6.45 -0.76
C VAL A 328 11.05 5.55 -1.72
N GLY A 329 10.45 4.42 -2.11
CA GLY A 329 10.90 3.60 -3.23
C GLY A 329 10.41 4.10 -4.58
N ILE A 330 10.86 3.43 -5.66
CA ILE A 330 10.53 3.78 -7.04
C ILE A 330 9.15 3.21 -7.39
N HIS A 331 8.23 4.05 -7.87
CA HIS A 331 6.95 3.60 -8.41
C HIS A 331 7.16 2.65 -9.59
N GLY A 332 6.31 1.63 -9.70
CA GLY A 332 6.45 0.58 -10.72
C GLY A 332 7.35 -0.60 -10.31
N GLN A 333 8.08 -0.51 -9.19
CA GLN A 333 8.85 -1.62 -8.61
C GLN A 333 8.13 -2.32 -7.46
N ASN A 334 6.83 -2.17 -7.35
CA ASN A 334 6.01 -2.67 -6.24
C ASN A 334 6.12 -4.19 -6.01
N LEU A 335 6.34 -4.98 -7.07
CA LEU A 335 6.48 -6.44 -6.94
C LEU A 335 7.75 -6.89 -6.19
N GLU A 336 8.74 -6.00 -5.98
CA GLU A 336 9.89 -6.29 -5.14
C GLU A 336 9.50 -6.65 -3.70
N GLU A 337 8.43 -6.01 -3.19
CA GLU A 337 7.95 -6.32 -1.85
C GLU A 337 7.51 -7.77 -1.70
N LEU A 338 6.91 -8.37 -2.75
CA LEU A 338 6.50 -9.77 -2.73
C LEU A 338 7.73 -10.70 -2.66
N GLU A 339 8.80 -10.36 -3.38
CA GLU A 339 10.06 -11.09 -3.32
C GLU A 339 10.68 -11.00 -1.92
N LEU A 340 10.71 -9.79 -1.33
CA LEU A 340 11.22 -9.56 0.03
C LEU A 340 10.38 -10.25 1.12
N MET A 341 9.05 -10.32 0.93
CA MET A 341 8.16 -11.06 1.82
C MET A 341 8.43 -12.57 1.76
N ALA A 342 8.73 -13.12 0.58
CA ALA A 342 9.17 -14.50 0.46
C ALA A 342 10.53 -14.74 1.14
N ASP A 343 11.47 -13.79 1.02
CA ASP A 343 12.80 -13.86 1.64
C ASP A 343 12.74 -13.86 3.18
N VAL A 344 11.69 -13.32 3.81
CA VAL A 344 11.50 -13.39 5.26
C VAL A 344 10.73 -14.64 5.71
N GLY A 345 10.47 -15.58 4.79
CA GLY A 345 9.95 -16.91 5.09
C GLY A 345 8.48 -17.15 4.77
N MET A 346 7.79 -16.19 4.15
CA MET A 346 6.41 -16.41 3.67
C MET A 346 6.41 -17.33 2.44
N ASN A 347 5.52 -18.31 2.40
CA ASN A 347 5.35 -19.12 1.20
C ASN A 347 4.56 -18.38 0.11
N THR A 348 4.59 -18.90 -1.12
CA THR A 348 3.95 -18.28 -2.29
C THR A 348 2.48 -17.92 -2.05
N ALA A 349 1.69 -18.83 -1.50
CA ALA A 349 0.26 -18.58 -1.24
C ALA A 349 0.05 -17.51 -0.17
N GLU A 350 0.90 -17.44 0.85
CA GLU A 350 0.86 -16.41 1.89
C GLU A 350 1.19 -15.02 1.33
N VAL A 351 2.23 -14.92 0.49
CA VAL A 351 2.61 -13.67 -0.19
C VAL A 351 1.48 -13.20 -1.11
N LEU A 352 0.91 -14.10 -1.91
CA LEU A 352 -0.20 -13.76 -2.79
C LEU A 352 -1.46 -13.37 -2.01
N ARG A 353 -1.79 -14.03 -0.88
CA ARG A 353 -2.88 -13.58 0.00
C ARG A 353 -2.63 -12.19 0.57
N ALA A 354 -1.41 -11.93 1.02
CA ALA A 354 -1.03 -10.62 1.57
C ALA A 354 -1.19 -9.49 0.54
N SER A 355 -0.89 -9.77 -0.73
CA SER A 355 -0.99 -8.82 -1.84
C SER A 355 -2.34 -8.80 -2.55
N THR A 356 -3.34 -9.55 -2.08
CA THR A 356 -4.69 -9.62 -2.65
C THR A 356 -5.76 -9.53 -1.58
N VAL A 357 -6.23 -10.66 -1.04
CA VAL A 357 -7.36 -10.71 -0.11
C VAL A 357 -7.10 -9.97 1.19
N ASN A 358 -5.90 -10.09 1.79
CA ASN A 358 -5.59 -9.37 3.04
C ASN A 358 -5.58 -7.85 2.81
N GLY A 359 -5.05 -7.41 1.66
CA GLY A 359 -5.10 -6.00 1.26
C GLY A 359 -6.54 -5.50 1.07
N ALA A 360 -7.39 -6.27 0.39
CA ALA A 360 -8.80 -5.97 0.19
C ALA A 360 -9.55 -5.83 1.53
N ASP A 361 -9.36 -6.80 2.42
CA ASP A 361 -9.96 -6.80 3.75
C ASP A 361 -9.48 -5.60 4.58
N LEU A 362 -8.18 -5.27 4.52
CA LEU A 362 -7.62 -4.09 5.20
C LEU A 362 -8.17 -2.79 4.64
N MET A 363 -8.37 -2.69 3.31
CA MET A 363 -8.99 -1.52 2.67
C MET A 363 -10.50 -1.43 2.93
N GLY A 364 -11.12 -2.51 3.41
CA GLY A 364 -12.58 -2.61 3.58
C GLY A 364 -13.32 -2.60 2.24
N ASP A 365 -12.79 -3.30 1.23
CA ASP A 365 -13.37 -3.36 -0.12
C ASP A 365 -13.47 -4.82 -0.61
N ASP A 366 -14.62 -5.45 -0.40
CA ASP A 366 -14.88 -6.84 -0.80
C ASP A 366 -15.01 -7.03 -2.31
N SER A 367 -15.00 -5.95 -3.09
CA SER A 367 -15.16 -5.98 -4.55
C SER A 367 -13.85 -6.21 -5.30
N VAL A 368 -12.71 -6.24 -4.61
CA VAL A 368 -11.36 -6.46 -5.15
C VAL A 368 -10.65 -7.63 -4.44
N GLY A 369 -9.47 -8.00 -4.87
CA GLY A 369 -8.60 -8.97 -4.21
C GLY A 369 -9.01 -10.44 -4.35
N ARG A 370 -10.09 -10.74 -5.08
CA ARG A 370 -10.57 -12.12 -5.34
C ARG A 370 -11.04 -12.28 -6.78
N VAL A 371 -10.67 -13.39 -7.43
CA VAL A 371 -11.28 -13.83 -8.70
C VAL A 371 -12.60 -14.53 -8.35
N ARG A 372 -13.65 -13.75 -8.18
CA ARG A 372 -14.98 -14.20 -7.77
C ARG A 372 -16.06 -13.46 -8.57
N VAL A 373 -17.09 -14.19 -9.01
CA VAL A 373 -18.25 -13.59 -9.70
C VAL A 373 -18.81 -12.41 -8.92
N GLY A 374 -18.98 -11.29 -9.62
CA GLY A 374 -19.43 -10.01 -9.07
C GLY A 374 -18.31 -9.03 -8.66
N ASN A 375 -17.09 -9.51 -8.41
CA ASN A 375 -15.94 -8.66 -8.11
C ASN A 375 -15.46 -7.91 -9.38
N HIS A 376 -14.70 -6.84 -9.19
CA HIS A 376 -14.02 -6.17 -10.30
C HIS A 376 -13.14 -7.15 -11.06
N GLY A 377 -13.21 -7.10 -12.39
CA GLY A 377 -12.43 -7.94 -13.30
C GLY A 377 -10.98 -7.42 -13.45
N ASP A 378 -10.32 -7.24 -12.31
CA ASP A 378 -8.95 -6.81 -12.21
C ASP A 378 -8.07 -8.03 -11.90
N PHE A 379 -7.14 -8.35 -12.79
CA PHE A 379 -6.29 -9.54 -12.65
C PHE A 379 -4.93 -9.37 -13.33
N VAL A 380 -3.98 -10.20 -12.93
CA VAL A 380 -2.66 -10.30 -13.55
C VAL A 380 -2.47 -11.74 -14.04
N LEU A 381 -1.98 -11.89 -15.27
CA LEU A 381 -1.51 -13.15 -15.82
C LEU A 381 0.02 -13.13 -15.76
N PHE A 382 0.59 -14.02 -14.97
CA PHE A 382 2.04 -14.24 -14.90
C PHE A 382 2.40 -15.47 -15.75
N GLU A 383 3.46 -15.36 -16.54
CA GLU A 383 3.98 -16.52 -17.28
C GLU A 383 4.49 -17.59 -16.31
N GLY A 384 4.15 -18.86 -16.58
CA GLY A 384 4.54 -20.01 -15.77
C GLY A 384 3.63 -20.30 -14.58
N SER A 385 4.02 -21.32 -13.82
CA SER A 385 3.34 -21.75 -12.60
C SER A 385 3.93 -21.06 -11.39
N LEU A 386 3.20 -20.10 -10.80
CA LEU A 386 3.62 -19.47 -9.54
C LEU A 386 3.58 -20.45 -8.36
N GLU A 387 2.73 -21.48 -8.42
CA GLU A 387 2.67 -22.52 -7.39
C GLU A 387 3.97 -23.33 -7.32
N GLU A 388 4.57 -23.64 -8.49
CA GLU A 388 5.78 -24.45 -8.59
C GLU A 388 7.07 -23.61 -8.42
N HIS A 389 7.11 -22.43 -9.05
CA HIS A 389 8.32 -21.60 -9.13
C HIS A 389 8.43 -20.55 -8.01
N GLY A 390 7.30 -20.27 -7.34
CA GLY A 390 7.25 -19.25 -6.29
C GLY A 390 7.25 -17.82 -6.80
N VAL A 391 7.38 -16.87 -5.88
CA VAL A 391 7.37 -15.42 -6.15
C VAL A 391 8.74 -14.74 -6.01
N GLY A 392 9.81 -15.51 -5.75
CA GLY A 392 11.14 -14.96 -5.44
C GLY A 392 11.84 -14.22 -6.60
N GLN A 393 11.30 -14.27 -7.82
CA GLN A 393 11.81 -13.56 -9.00
C GLN A 393 10.68 -12.90 -9.80
N LEU A 394 9.60 -12.52 -9.14
CA LEU A 394 8.34 -12.11 -9.78
C LEU A 394 8.50 -10.86 -10.69
N ARG A 395 9.45 -9.97 -10.38
CA ARG A 395 9.76 -8.79 -11.21
C ARG A 395 10.28 -9.16 -12.61
N SER A 396 10.95 -10.29 -12.74
CA SER A 396 11.52 -10.75 -14.02
C SER A 396 10.55 -11.62 -14.82
N VAL A 397 9.43 -12.04 -14.24
CA VAL A 397 8.41 -12.83 -14.92
C VAL A 397 7.59 -11.94 -15.86
N GLU A 398 7.41 -12.38 -17.10
CA GLU A 398 6.51 -11.70 -18.04
C GLU A 398 5.09 -11.71 -17.48
N LYS A 399 4.42 -10.56 -17.58
CA LYS A 399 3.06 -10.43 -17.06
C LYS A 399 2.17 -9.60 -17.97
N ARG A 400 0.89 -9.86 -17.92
CA ARG A 400 -0.16 -9.09 -18.58
C ARG A 400 -1.15 -8.62 -17.53
N VAL A 401 -1.35 -7.33 -17.44
CA VAL A 401 -2.22 -6.69 -16.42
C VAL A 401 -3.55 -6.34 -17.05
N PHE A 402 -4.64 -6.60 -16.35
CA PHE A 402 -6.00 -6.26 -16.77
C PHE A 402 -6.74 -5.53 -15.65
N GLN A 403 -7.38 -4.44 -16.01
CA GLN A 403 -8.24 -3.68 -15.09
C GLN A 403 -9.63 -3.53 -15.70
N GLY A 404 -10.66 -4.09 -15.05
CA GLY A 404 -12.01 -4.15 -15.59
C GLY A 404 -12.11 -4.91 -16.91
N GLY A 405 -11.26 -5.91 -17.13
CA GLY A 405 -11.17 -6.68 -18.38
C GLY A 405 -10.37 -6.01 -19.49
N VAL A 406 -9.91 -4.77 -19.30
CA VAL A 406 -9.11 -4.04 -20.28
C VAL A 406 -7.62 -4.25 -20.00
N ALA A 407 -6.87 -4.64 -21.03
CA ALA A 407 -5.41 -4.73 -20.93
C ALA A 407 -4.80 -3.34 -20.66
N VAL A 408 -3.82 -3.31 -19.77
CA VAL A 408 -3.10 -2.11 -19.33
C VAL A 408 -1.93 -1.82 -20.27
#